data_2c0fbf897e702182e685ad4cf88fb2a0
#
_entry.id   2c0fbf897e702182e685ad4cf88fb2a0
#
_cell.length_a   1.000
_cell.length_b   1.000
_cell.length_c   1.000
_cell.angle_alpha   90.00
_cell.angle_beta   90.00
_cell.angle_gamma   90.00
#
_symmetry.space_group_name_H-M   'P 1'
#
loop_
_entity.id
_entity.type
_entity.pdbx_description
1 polymer ?
#
loop_
_entity_poly.entity_id
_entity_poly.type
_entity_poly.pdbx_seq_one_letter_code
_entity_poly.pdbx_strand_id
1 'polypeptide(L)'
;IAEEMMKLANMPLERLDEVITAKRALSYQLIPSQSTLLPTFDIVKHFYQKKPIALGSGSHRKIIDMLIDKLDIASYFNAIVSADDVKEHKPHPETFLRCAELIQANPSRCIVFEDADLGVQAGLNAGMDVFDVRTREIISPR
;
A
#
# COMPACT_ATOMS: atom_id res chain seq x y z
N ILE A 1 9.05 -10.69 -5.86
CA ILE A 1 8.82 -11.24 -4.49
C ILE A 1 8.58 -12.77 -4.56
N ALA A 2 7.58 -13.30 -5.31
CA ALA A 2 7.32 -14.75 -5.33
C ALA A 2 8.52 -15.54 -5.89
N GLU A 3 9.08 -15.13 -7.01
CA GLU A 3 10.29 -15.73 -7.59
C GLU A 3 11.48 -15.71 -6.62
N GLU A 4 11.66 -14.62 -5.91
CA GLU A 4 12.75 -14.44 -4.95
C GLU A 4 12.58 -15.40 -3.75
N MET A 5 11.35 -15.51 -3.23
CA MET A 5 11.02 -16.49 -2.20
C MET A 5 11.26 -17.93 -2.66
N MET A 6 10.90 -18.25 -3.92
CA MET A 6 11.14 -19.58 -4.47
C MET A 6 12.64 -19.89 -4.62
N LYS A 7 13.43 -18.90 -5.07
CA LYS A 7 14.90 -19.04 -5.13
C LYS A 7 15.51 -19.31 -3.75
N LEU A 8 15.08 -18.53 -2.75
CA LEU A 8 15.53 -18.74 -1.36
C LEU A 8 15.12 -20.11 -0.79
N ALA A 9 13.96 -20.63 -1.20
CA ALA A 9 13.47 -21.95 -0.79
C ALA A 9 13.98 -23.11 -1.67
N ASN A 10 14.87 -22.86 -2.62
CA ASN A 10 15.34 -23.83 -3.63
C ASN A 10 14.19 -24.54 -4.37
N MET A 11 13.12 -23.80 -4.66
CA MET A 11 11.98 -24.34 -5.41
C MET A 11 12.17 -24.07 -6.92
N PRO A 12 11.81 -25.04 -7.77
CA PRO A 12 11.91 -24.88 -9.23
C PRO A 12 10.91 -23.82 -9.72
N LEU A 13 11.40 -22.92 -10.59
CA LEU A 13 10.60 -21.79 -11.11
C LEU A 13 9.43 -22.23 -11.98
N GLU A 14 9.44 -23.43 -12.52
CA GLU A 14 8.30 -24.01 -13.27
C GLU A 14 7.02 -24.09 -12.44
N ARG A 15 7.14 -24.07 -11.10
CA ARG A 15 6.01 -24.06 -10.17
C ARG A 15 5.57 -22.67 -9.72
N LEU A 16 6.04 -21.61 -10.38
CA LEU A 16 5.76 -20.22 -9.99
C LEU A 16 4.26 -19.92 -9.93
N ASP A 17 3.50 -20.32 -10.94
CA ASP A 17 2.05 -20.10 -11.01
C ASP A 17 1.30 -20.82 -9.90
N GLU A 18 1.73 -22.05 -9.56
CA GLU A 18 1.18 -22.82 -8.45
C GLU A 18 1.42 -22.10 -7.11
N VAL A 19 2.64 -21.64 -6.88
CA VAL A 19 3.03 -20.89 -5.67
C VAL A 19 2.28 -19.56 -5.57
N ILE A 20 2.14 -18.81 -6.66
CA ILE A 20 1.37 -17.58 -6.68
C ILE A 20 -0.10 -17.85 -6.34
N THR A 21 -0.68 -18.91 -6.92
CA THR A 21 -2.07 -19.30 -6.67
C THR A 21 -2.28 -19.70 -5.20
N ALA A 22 -1.42 -20.55 -4.65
CA ALA A 22 -1.48 -20.97 -3.26
C ALA A 22 -1.30 -19.78 -2.29
N LYS A 23 -0.31 -18.91 -2.55
CA LYS A 23 -0.11 -17.69 -1.77
C LYS A 23 -1.36 -16.81 -1.78
N ARG A 24 -1.99 -16.63 -2.95
CA ARG A 24 -3.21 -15.82 -3.07
C ARG A 24 -4.36 -16.42 -2.27
N ALA A 25 -4.58 -17.73 -2.36
CA ALA A 25 -5.61 -18.41 -1.60
C ALA A 25 -5.41 -18.27 -0.07
N LEU A 26 -4.17 -18.48 0.40
CA LEU A 26 -3.82 -18.27 1.81
C LEU A 26 -3.99 -16.81 2.24
N SER A 27 -3.65 -15.85 1.39
CA SER A 27 -3.83 -14.42 1.69
C SER A 27 -5.30 -14.09 1.92
N TYR A 28 -6.21 -14.63 1.13
CA TYR A 28 -7.65 -14.40 1.32
C TYR A 28 -8.20 -14.98 2.63
N GLN A 29 -7.60 -16.04 3.15
CA GLN A 29 -8.00 -16.64 4.42
C GLN A 29 -7.37 -15.94 5.63
N LEU A 30 -6.06 -15.71 5.58
CA LEU A 30 -5.29 -15.31 6.75
C LEU A 30 -5.32 -13.79 6.98
N ILE A 31 -5.18 -12.99 5.92
CA ILE A 31 -5.07 -11.54 6.07
C ILE A 31 -6.33 -10.97 6.75
N PRO A 32 -7.55 -11.22 6.27
CA PRO A 32 -8.72 -10.66 6.93
C PRO A 32 -8.92 -11.17 8.37
N SER A 33 -8.57 -12.44 8.63
CA SER A 33 -8.80 -13.04 9.96
C SER A 33 -7.84 -12.53 11.03
N GLN A 34 -6.60 -12.16 10.67
CA GLN A 34 -5.54 -11.81 11.60
C GLN A 34 -5.16 -10.33 11.61
N SER A 35 -5.68 -9.53 10.66
CA SER A 35 -5.33 -8.12 10.57
C SER A 35 -6.04 -7.28 11.65
N THR A 36 -5.28 -6.34 12.22
CA THR A 36 -5.73 -5.34 13.17
C THR A 36 -5.18 -3.97 12.80
N LEU A 37 -5.81 -2.91 13.29
CA LEU A 37 -5.29 -1.56 13.12
C LEU A 37 -4.04 -1.34 13.97
N LEU A 38 -3.01 -0.77 13.38
CA LEU A 38 -1.83 -0.31 14.10
C LEU A 38 -2.09 1.07 14.73
N PRO A 39 -1.32 1.46 15.77
CA PRO A 39 -1.42 2.80 16.39
C PRO A 39 -1.25 3.95 15.39
N THR A 40 -0.51 3.75 14.30
CA THR A 40 -0.35 4.72 13.21
C THR A 40 -1.67 5.10 12.54
N PHE A 41 -2.74 4.30 12.68
CA PHE A 41 -4.07 4.66 12.19
C PHE A 41 -4.67 5.88 12.92
N ASP A 42 -4.17 6.25 14.08
CA ASP A 42 -4.58 7.48 14.76
C ASP A 42 -4.23 8.75 13.95
N ILE A 43 -3.24 8.69 13.08
CA ILE A 43 -2.93 9.74 12.11
C ILE A 43 -4.10 9.93 11.13
N VAL A 44 -4.64 8.82 10.62
CA VAL A 44 -5.81 8.83 9.71
C VAL A 44 -7.02 9.46 10.42
N LYS A 45 -7.31 9.04 11.65
CA LYS A 45 -8.40 9.60 12.47
C LYS A 45 -8.19 11.09 12.72
N HIS A 46 -6.95 11.51 13.00
CA HIS A 46 -6.64 12.92 13.27
C HIS A 46 -6.95 13.82 12.06
N PHE A 47 -6.65 13.36 10.84
CA PHE A 47 -6.86 14.14 9.61
C PHE A 47 -8.24 13.91 8.97
N TYR A 48 -9.00 12.93 9.45
CA TYR A 48 -10.34 12.65 8.95
C TYR A 48 -11.22 13.92 8.93
N GLN A 49 -11.89 14.17 7.82
CA GLN A 49 -12.67 15.36 7.53
C GLN A 49 -11.91 16.71 7.55
N LYS A 50 -10.62 16.72 7.84
CA LYS A 50 -9.78 17.95 7.81
C LYS A 50 -8.94 18.02 6.54
N LYS A 51 -8.54 16.86 6.02
CA LYS A 51 -7.72 16.74 4.80
C LYS A 51 -8.24 15.57 3.97
N PRO A 52 -8.13 15.61 2.64
CA PRO A 52 -8.40 14.42 1.83
C PRO A 52 -7.33 13.35 2.11
N ILE A 53 -7.79 12.11 2.25
CA ILE A 53 -6.94 10.97 2.57
C ILE A 53 -7.15 9.90 1.51
N ALA A 54 -6.06 9.36 0.97
CA ALA A 54 -6.11 8.23 0.04
C ALA A 54 -5.32 7.05 0.59
N LEU A 55 -5.79 5.84 0.28
CA LEU A 55 -5.09 4.59 0.55
C LEU A 55 -4.46 4.07 -0.74
N GLY A 56 -3.12 3.94 -0.77
CA GLY A 56 -2.38 3.35 -1.88
C GLY A 56 -1.71 2.04 -1.46
N SER A 57 -2.14 0.91 -2.00
CA SER A 57 -1.67 -0.42 -1.61
C SER A 57 -1.16 -1.24 -2.79
N GLY A 58 -0.09 -2.02 -2.57
CA GLY A 58 0.39 -3.05 -3.49
C GLY A 58 -0.40 -4.35 -3.46
N SER A 59 -1.48 -4.42 -2.69
CA SER A 59 -2.38 -5.58 -2.64
C SER A 59 -3.46 -5.51 -3.72
N HIS A 60 -3.98 -6.67 -4.14
CA HIS A 60 -5.12 -6.75 -5.03
C HIS A 60 -6.38 -6.14 -4.39
N ARG A 61 -7.24 -5.55 -5.23
CA ARG A 61 -8.48 -4.87 -4.81
C ARG A 61 -9.31 -5.71 -3.85
N LYS A 62 -9.52 -6.98 -4.16
CA LYS A 62 -10.32 -7.88 -3.32
C LYS A 62 -9.80 -8.00 -1.89
N ILE A 63 -8.48 -8.05 -1.68
CA ILE A 63 -7.90 -8.10 -0.33
C ILE A 63 -8.14 -6.79 0.42
N ILE A 64 -7.97 -5.66 -0.28
CA ILE A 64 -8.18 -4.34 0.31
C ILE A 64 -9.63 -4.18 0.75
N ASP A 65 -10.59 -4.53 -0.11
CA ASP A 65 -12.02 -4.43 0.20
C ASP A 65 -12.38 -5.29 1.41
N MET A 66 -11.90 -6.54 1.47
CA MET A 66 -12.11 -7.42 2.64
C MET A 66 -11.52 -6.84 3.94
N LEU A 67 -10.37 -6.18 3.87
CA LEU A 67 -9.75 -5.55 5.04
C LEU A 67 -10.50 -4.29 5.48
N ILE A 68 -10.88 -3.46 4.55
CA ILE A 68 -11.61 -2.21 4.80
C ILE A 68 -12.96 -2.51 5.44
N ASP A 69 -13.68 -3.50 4.91
CA ASP A 69 -14.97 -3.94 5.44
C ASP A 69 -14.82 -4.52 6.86
N LYS A 70 -13.84 -5.43 7.04
CA LYS A 70 -13.60 -6.05 8.35
C LYS A 70 -13.24 -5.02 9.42
N LEU A 71 -12.42 -4.03 9.07
CA LEU A 71 -11.90 -3.04 10.01
C LEU A 71 -12.82 -1.81 10.14
N ASP A 72 -13.89 -1.75 9.34
CA ASP A 72 -14.86 -0.64 9.28
C ASP A 72 -14.18 0.73 9.07
N ILE A 73 -13.28 0.79 8.08
CA ILE A 73 -12.45 1.98 7.85
C ILE A 73 -12.68 2.65 6.50
N ALA A 74 -13.65 2.19 5.70
CA ALA A 74 -13.92 2.71 4.36
C ALA A 74 -14.18 4.23 4.37
N SER A 75 -14.92 4.71 5.35
CA SER A 75 -15.33 6.12 5.47
C SER A 75 -14.18 7.10 5.67
N TYR A 76 -13.01 6.63 6.10
CA TYR A 76 -11.84 7.49 6.31
C TYR A 76 -11.14 7.90 5.01
N PHE A 77 -11.36 7.18 3.91
CA PHE A 77 -10.61 7.37 2.68
C PHE A 77 -11.48 8.01 1.59
N ASN A 78 -10.98 9.08 0.97
CA ASN A 78 -11.59 9.72 -0.18
C ASN A 78 -11.28 8.98 -1.49
N ALA A 79 -10.18 8.22 -1.51
CA ALA A 79 -9.80 7.38 -2.64
C ALA A 79 -9.01 6.15 -2.17
N ILE A 80 -9.12 5.06 -2.95
CA ILE A 80 -8.40 3.81 -2.70
C ILE A 80 -7.80 3.34 -4.03
N VAL A 81 -6.48 3.13 -4.04
CA VAL A 81 -5.71 2.63 -5.17
C VAL A 81 -5.09 1.29 -4.79
N SER A 82 -5.41 0.26 -5.54
CA SER A 82 -4.89 -1.11 -5.40
C SER A 82 -3.81 -1.41 -6.44
N ALA A 83 -3.21 -2.58 -6.35
CA ALA A 83 -2.32 -3.08 -7.39
C ALA A 83 -3.02 -3.24 -8.75
N ASP A 84 -4.34 -3.46 -8.76
CA ASP A 84 -5.12 -3.67 -9.99
C ASP A 84 -5.45 -2.36 -10.72
N ASP A 85 -5.22 -1.20 -10.09
CA ASP A 85 -5.53 0.13 -10.64
C ASP A 85 -4.32 0.80 -11.30
N VAL A 86 -3.16 0.16 -11.29
CA VAL A 86 -1.88 0.68 -11.81
C VAL A 86 -1.19 -0.33 -12.72
N LYS A 87 -0.39 0.16 -13.64
CA LYS A 87 0.42 -0.67 -14.54
C LYS A 87 1.77 -1.00 -13.92
N GLU A 88 2.37 -0.01 -13.28
CA GLU A 88 3.69 -0.12 -12.67
C GLU A 88 3.56 -0.10 -11.13
N HIS A 89 4.17 -1.11 -10.50
CA HIS A 89 4.11 -1.26 -9.05
C HIS A 89 5.28 -0.56 -8.34
N LYS A 90 5.12 -0.32 -7.03
CA LYS A 90 6.19 0.22 -6.18
C LYS A 90 7.51 -0.56 -6.43
N PRO A 91 8.64 0.13 -6.64
CA PRO A 91 8.96 1.53 -6.31
C PRO A 91 8.57 2.56 -7.37
N HIS A 92 7.86 2.19 -8.46
CA HIS A 92 7.32 3.15 -9.41
C HIS A 92 6.29 4.06 -8.72
N PRO A 93 6.24 5.37 -9.03
CA PRO A 93 5.40 6.33 -8.31
C PRO A 93 3.91 6.25 -8.63
N GLU A 94 3.49 5.45 -9.60
CA GLU A 94 2.13 5.45 -10.17
C GLU A 94 1.03 5.30 -9.12
N THR A 95 1.22 4.42 -8.12
CA THR A 95 0.24 4.22 -7.04
C THR A 95 -0.05 5.52 -6.31
N PHE A 96 0.98 6.28 -5.93
CA PHE A 96 0.79 7.51 -5.15
C PHE A 96 0.39 8.70 -6.01
N LEU A 97 0.88 8.78 -7.26
CA LEU A 97 0.41 9.78 -8.22
C LEU A 97 -1.08 9.59 -8.52
N ARG A 98 -1.53 8.34 -8.67
CA ARG A 98 -2.96 8.04 -8.86
C ARG A 98 -3.79 8.38 -7.61
N CYS A 99 -3.28 8.13 -6.41
CA CYS A 99 -3.90 8.60 -5.17
C CYS A 99 -4.08 10.12 -5.18
N ALA A 100 -3.03 10.88 -5.47
CA ALA A 100 -3.07 12.34 -5.49
C ALA A 100 -4.05 12.88 -6.55
N GLU A 101 -4.07 12.27 -7.74
CA GLU A 101 -5.02 12.62 -8.81
C GLU A 101 -6.47 12.46 -8.33
N LEU A 102 -6.81 11.30 -7.75
CA LEU A 102 -8.18 10.99 -7.32
C LEU A 102 -8.68 11.92 -6.20
N ILE A 103 -7.80 12.37 -5.32
CA ILE A 103 -8.14 13.36 -4.29
C ILE A 103 -7.89 14.81 -4.72
N GLN A 104 -7.54 15.04 -5.99
CA GLN A 104 -7.27 16.34 -6.58
C GLN A 104 -6.20 17.16 -5.82
N ALA A 105 -5.17 16.47 -5.34
CA ALA A 105 -4.06 17.07 -4.60
C ALA A 105 -2.81 17.22 -5.49
N ASN A 106 -2.03 18.30 -5.25
CA ASN A 106 -0.71 18.44 -5.87
C ASN A 106 0.27 17.50 -5.15
N PRO A 107 1.00 16.60 -5.87
CA PRO A 107 1.96 15.69 -5.27
C PRO A 107 2.97 16.37 -4.33
N SER A 108 3.50 17.56 -4.72
CA SER A 108 4.45 18.30 -3.89
C SER A 108 3.88 18.84 -2.55
N ARG A 109 2.58 18.68 -2.32
CA ARG A 109 1.88 19.04 -1.09
C ARG A 109 1.29 17.82 -0.37
N CYS A 110 1.65 16.62 -0.81
CA CYS A 110 1.24 15.37 -0.21
C CYS A 110 2.35 14.81 0.69
N ILE A 111 1.95 14.12 1.72
CA ILE A 111 2.82 13.30 2.54
C ILE A 111 2.33 11.85 2.48
N VAL A 112 3.24 10.93 2.21
CA VAL A 112 3.01 9.49 2.21
C VAL A 112 3.45 8.92 3.56
N PHE A 113 2.65 8.05 4.17
CA PHE A 113 3.02 7.28 5.36
C PHE A 113 3.27 5.84 4.90
N GLU A 114 4.49 5.36 5.06
CA GLU A 114 4.95 4.06 4.56
C GLU A 114 5.86 3.32 5.55
N ASP A 115 5.82 1.98 5.45
CA ASP A 115 6.59 1.06 6.30
C ASP A 115 7.53 0.15 5.51
N ALA A 116 7.55 0.26 4.18
CA ALA A 116 8.36 -0.58 3.30
C ALA A 116 9.26 0.27 2.40
N ASP A 117 10.51 -0.20 2.17
CA ASP A 117 11.50 0.54 1.35
C ASP A 117 10.99 0.85 -0.04
N LEU A 118 10.30 -0.10 -0.69
CA LEU A 118 9.72 0.11 -2.02
C LEU A 118 8.62 1.18 -2.02
N GLY A 119 7.88 1.29 -0.92
CA GLY A 119 6.84 2.31 -0.75
C GLY A 119 7.44 3.69 -0.45
N VAL A 120 8.45 3.75 0.41
CA VAL A 120 9.23 4.99 0.65
C VAL A 120 9.81 5.52 -0.66
N GLN A 121 10.46 4.65 -1.44
CA GLN A 121 11.02 5.05 -2.73
C GLN A 121 9.93 5.51 -3.72
N ALA A 122 8.76 4.84 -3.75
CA ALA A 122 7.65 5.23 -4.61
C ALA A 122 7.10 6.62 -4.27
N GLY A 123 6.98 6.94 -2.97
CA GLY A 123 6.57 8.27 -2.51
C GLY A 123 7.55 9.36 -2.93
N LEU A 124 8.84 9.15 -2.73
CA LEU A 124 9.90 10.07 -3.15
C LEU A 124 9.92 10.25 -4.67
N ASN A 125 9.79 9.15 -5.43
CA ASN A 125 9.71 9.19 -6.89
C ASN A 125 8.44 9.93 -7.39
N ALA A 126 7.38 9.97 -6.58
CA ALA A 126 6.18 10.75 -6.87
C ALA A 126 6.34 12.26 -6.57
N GLY A 127 7.48 12.70 -6.06
CA GLY A 127 7.71 14.08 -5.64
C GLY A 127 6.98 14.46 -4.35
N MET A 128 6.66 13.48 -3.50
CA MET A 128 5.96 13.65 -2.23
C MET A 128 6.92 13.53 -1.05
N ASP A 129 6.63 14.23 0.04
CA ASP A 129 7.27 13.92 1.31
C ASP A 129 6.84 12.54 1.80
N VAL A 130 7.73 11.81 2.46
CA VAL A 130 7.44 10.49 3.01
C VAL A 130 7.75 10.47 4.50
N PHE A 131 6.77 10.10 5.31
CA PHE A 131 6.98 9.73 6.70
C PHE A 131 7.21 8.22 6.77
N ASP A 132 8.44 7.81 7.03
CA ASP A 132 8.78 6.41 7.30
C ASP A 132 8.34 6.05 8.71
N VAL A 133 7.29 5.24 8.83
CA VAL A 133 6.69 4.91 10.12
C VAL A 133 7.59 4.04 11.00
N ARG A 134 8.64 3.42 10.43
CA ARG A 134 9.62 2.59 11.15
C ARG A 134 10.63 3.44 11.89
N THR A 135 11.15 4.49 11.20
CA THR A 135 12.16 5.41 11.76
C THR A 135 11.55 6.63 12.40
N ARG A 136 10.29 6.95 12.05
CA ARG A 136 9.56 8.17 12.44
C ARG A 136 10.19 9.44 11.89
N GLU A 137 10.82 9.35 10.73
CA GLU A 137 11.48 10.47 10.05
C GLU A 137 10.69 10.88 8.81
N ILE A 138 10.75 12.17 8.49
CA ILE A 138 10.25 12.71 7.22
C ILE A 138 11.41 12.79 6.25
N ILE A 139 11.23 12.20 5.08
CA ILE A 139 12.18 12.21 3.98
C ILE A 139 11.54 12.99 2.84
N SER A 140 12.22 14.02 2.34
CA SER A 140 11.76 14.82 1.21
C SER A 140 12.47 14.42 -0.09
N PRO A 141 11.79 14.50 -1.24
CA PRO A 141 12.43 14.27 -2.54
C PRO A 141 13.52 15.32 -2.78
N ARG A 142 14.62 14.92 -3.43
CA ARG A 142 15.75 15.80 -3.79
C ARG A 142 15.50 16.49 -5.10
#